data_6ebbb78628c43378ecfb355b7bb93dd8
#
_entry.id   6ebbb78628c43378ecfb355b7bb93dd8
#
_cell.length_a   1.000
_cell.length_b   1.000
_cell.length_c   1.000
_cell.angle_alpha   90.00
_cell.angle_beta   90.00
_cell.angle_gamma   90.00
#
_symmetry.space_group_name_H-M   'P 1'
#
loop_
_entity.id
_entity.type
_entity.pdbx_description
1 polymer ?
#
loop_
_entity_poly.entity_id
_entity_poly.type
_entity_poly.pdbx_seq_one_letter_code
_entity_poly.pdbx_strand_id
1 'polypeptide(L)'
;MPYTANAAGINTAPEQHVVSDRSADNCFFSREKISELISDRDNIVILPGFVDVHVHLREPGFSYKETIYSGSRACAHGGYTAVCAMPNLSPVPDSLPHLREELDIIERDAAIRVLPYGAITRGEAGGELSDMDELAPYVVAFSDDGRGVQADGIMREAMLRAASLGKLIVAHCEDNSLLRGGYIHDGEYARAHGHRGICSESEWRQIERDLGLVRETGCGYHVCHISTAESVRLIRE
;
A
#
# COMPACT_ATOMS: atom_id res chain seq x y z
N MET A 1 12.18 -8.55 -29.00
CA MET A 1 11.06 -8.31 -29.91
C MET A 1 10.20 -7.20 -29.29
N PRO A 2 9.93 -6.09 -29.98
CA PRO A 2 9.15 -4.99 -29.41
C PRO A 2 7.64 -5.30 -29.46
N TYR A 3 6.95 -5.04 -28.37
CA TYR A 3 5.49 -5.11 -28.29
C TYR A 3 4.89 -3.92 -29.03
N THR A 4 4.13 -4.19 -30.08
CA THR A 4 3.27 -3.20 -30.75
C THR A 4 1.88 -3.27 -30.13
N ALA A 5 1.42 -2.17 -29.53
CA ALA A 5 0.06 -2.01 -29.07
C ALA A 5 -0.89 -1.75 -30.24
N ASN A 6 -1.96 -2.55 -30.34
CA ASN A 6 -3.06 -2.32 -31.28
C ASN A 6 -4.16 -1.49 -30.60
N ALA A 7 -4.47 -0.36 -31.21
CA ALA A 7 -5.57 0.50 -30.80
C ALA A 7 -6.88 -0.01 -31.39
N ALA A 8 -7.84 -0.41 -30.57
CA ALA A 8 -9.27 -0.43 -30.93
C ALA A 8 -10.14 -0.57 -29.66
N GLY A 9 -11.10 0.34 -29.47
CA GLY A 9 -12.25 0.20 -28.58
C GLY A 9 -12.23 1.11 -27.35
N ILE A 10 -12.44 2.42 -27.53
CA ILE A 10 -12.76 3.34 -26.43
C ILE A 10 -14.21 3.09 -26.05
N ASN A 11 -14.41 2.39 -24.93
CA ASN A 11 -15.69 2.33 -24.26
C ASN A 11 -15.72 3.48 -23.25
N THR A 12 -16.70 4.39 -23.38
CA THR A 12 -16.86 5.56 -22.51
C THR A 12 -17.21 5.10 -21.11
N ALA A 13 -16.21 5.05 -20.24
CA ALA A 13 -16.41 4.98 -18.80
C ALA A 13 -17.06 6.28 -18.29
N PRO A 14 -17.88 6.22 -17.21
CA PRO A 14 -18.46 7.41 -16.61
C PRO A 14 -17.33 8.37 -16.20
N GLU A 15 -17.59 9.66 -16.29
CA GLU A 15 -16.64 10.74 -15.99
C GLU A 15 -15.85 10.41 -14.72
N GLN A 16 -14.61 10.04 -14.91
CA GLN A 16 -13.64 9.98 -13.82
C GLN A 16 -13.63 11.40 -13.22
N HIS A 17 -13.99 11.52 -11.95
CA HIS A 17 -13.54 12.66 -11.18
C HIS A 17 -12.02 12.62 -11.20
N VAL A 18 -11.46 13.19 -12.22
CA VAL A 18 -10.04 13.53 -12.29
C VAL A 18 -9.84 14.42 -11.07
N VAL A 19 -9.16 13.91 -10.05
CA VAL A 19 -8.48 14.75 -9.07
C VAL A 19 -7.83 15.83 -9.93
N SER A 20 -8.34 17.05 -9.83
CA SER A 20 -7.93 18.16 -10.68
C SER A 20 -6.40 18.17 -10.66
N ASP A 21 -5.78 18.14 -11.82
CA ASP A 21 -4.33 18.12 -11.99
C ASP A 21 -3.73 19.43 -11.47
N ARG A 22 -3.81 19.63 -10.15
CA ARG A 22 -3.10 20.71 -9.44
C ARG A 22 -1.59 20.45 -9.41
N SER A 23 -1.17 19.26 -9.84
CA SER A 23 0.25 18.89 -9.87
C SER A 23 1.04 19.59 -10.97
N ALA A 24 0.38 20.07 -12.04
CA ALA A 24 1.07 20.79 -13.11
C ALA A 24 1.38 22.23 -12.74
N ASP A 25 0.54 22.89 -11.92
CA ASP A 25 0.70 24.30 -11.53
C ASP A 25 1.60 24.49 -10.29
N ASN A 26 1.89 23.42 -9.55
CA ASN A 26 2.78 23.44 -8.38
C ASN A 26 4.20 22.93 -8.66
N CYS A 27 4.63 22.87 -9.91
CA CYS A 27 6.05 22.70 -10.20
C CYS A 27 6.76 24.02 -9.83
N PHE A 28 7.35 24.07 -8.63
CA PHE A 28 8.10 25.25 -8.12
C PHE A 28 9.26 25.67 -9.02
N PHE A 29 9.60 24.88 -10.04
CA PHE A 29 10.69 25.13 -10.96
C PHE A 29 10.25 24.89 -12.40
N SER A 30 10.21 25.96 -13.20
CA SER A 30 10.12 25.82 -14.66
C SER A 30 11.37 25.10 -15.21
N ARG A 31 11.28 24.53 -16.42
CA ARG A 31 12.44 23.89 -17.07
C ARG A 31 13.64 24.84 -17.16
N GLU A 32 13.40 26.12 -17.39
CA GLU A 32 14.40 27.18 -17.44
C GLU A 32 15.10 27.35 -16.10
N LYS A 33 14.32 27.37 -15.00
CA LYS A 33 14.86 27.53 -13.65
C LYS A 33 15.63 26.31 -13.18
N ILE A 34 15.21 25.11 -13.58
CA ILE A 34 15.99 23.87 -13.37
C ILE A 34 17.30 23.95 -14.14
N SER A 35 17.27 24.35 -15.42
CA SER A 35 18.44 24.50 -16.24
C SER A 35 19.42 25.54 -15.67
N GLU A 36 18.92 26.64 -15.14
CA GLU A 36 19.73 27.68 -14.46
C GLU A 36 20.37 27.14 -13.18
N LEU A 37 19.64 26.37 -12.37
CA LEU A 37 20.16 25.79 -11.13
C LEU A 37 21.27 24.76 -11.33
N ILE A 38 21.29 24.09 -12.48
CA ILE A 38 22.28 23.03 -12.81
C ILE A 38 23.40 23.52 -13.68
N SER A 39 23.30 24.71 -14.34
CA SER A 39 24.26 25.22 -15.32
C SER A 39 25.67 25.45 -14.77
N ASP A 40 25.81 25.68 -13.45
CA ASP A 40 27.08 25.98 -12.80
C ASP A 40 27.54 24.93 -11.77
N ARG A 41 26.94 23.72 -11.77
CA ARG A 41 27.24 22.71 -10.74
C ARG A 41 27.45 21.32 -11.34
N ASP A 42 28.69 20.88 -11.41
CA ASP A 42 29.08 19.56 -11.93
C ASP A 42 28.61 18.35 -11.10
N ASN A 43 27.95 18.58 -9.93
CA ASN A 43 27.61 17.54 -8.95
C ASN A 43 26.11 17.42 -8.66
N ILE A 44 25.23 17.90 -9.55
CA ILE A 44 23.78 17.75 -9.40
C ILE A 44 23.30 16.57 -10.23
N VAL A 45 22.56 15.65 -9.59
CA VAL A 45 21.83 14.57 -10.26
C VAL A 45 20.34 14.84 -10.12
N ILE A 46 19.63 14.89 -11.24
CA ILE A 46 18.17 15.02 -11.29
C ILE A 46 17.57 13.63 -11.40
N LEU A 47 16.73 13.25 -10.44
CA LEU A 47 16.02 11.98 -10.42
C LEU A 47 14.52 12.24 -10.42
N PRO A 48 13.70 11.28 -10.90
CA PRO A 48 12.26 11.25 -10.59
C PRO A 48 12.06 11.27 -9.07
N GLY A 49 10.99 11.91 -8.59
CA GLY A 49 10.64 11.86 -7.19
C GLY A 49 10.36 10.43 -6.73
N PHE A 50 10.69 10.12 -5.48
CA PHE A 50 10.48 8.79 -4.92
C PHE A 50 8.99 8.49 -4.76
N VAL A 51 8.66 7.19 -4.77
CA VAL A 51 7.33 6.68 -4.45
C VAL A 51 7.47 5.72 -3.27
N ASP A 52 6.72 5.96 -2.19
CA ASP A 52 6.62 5.01 -1.08
C ASP A 52 5.28 4.27 -1.18
N VAL A 53 5.35 2.95 -1.28
CA VAL A 53 4.15 2.12 -1.44
C VAL A 53 3.56 1.65 -0.12
N HIS A 54 4.10 2.10 1.04
CA HIS A 54 3.63 1.68 2.35
C HIS A 54 3.85 2.75 3.41
N VAL A 55 2.86 3.61 3.63
CA VAL A 55 2.90 4.62 4.69
C VAL A 55 1.63 4.62 5.52
N HIS A 56 1.72 5.13 6.76
CA HIS A 56 0.59 5.26 7.66
C HIS A 56 0.31 6.74 7.95
N LEU A 57 -0.71 7.30 7.32
CA LEU A 57 -1.11 8.70 7.52
C LEU A 57 -2.18 8.88 8.61
N ARG A 58 -2.78 7.79 9.08
CA ARG A 58 -3.60 7.70 10.29
C ARG A 58 -4.89 8.52 10.31
N GLU A 59 -5.27 9.15 9.22
CA GLU A 59 -6.54 9.87 9.07
C GLU A 59 -7.42 9.20 7.99
N PRO A 60 -8.71 9.06 8.31
CA PRO A 60 -9.42 9.45 9.54
C PRO A 60 -9.15 8.57 10.78
N GLY A 61 -9.49 9.08 11.95
CA GLY A 61 -9.66 8.33 13.20
C GLY A 61 -8.47 8.35 14.17
N PHE A 62 -7.23 8.51 13.69
CA PHE A 62 -6.04 8.42 14.52
C PHE A 62 -5.10 9.62 14.38
N SER A 63 -5.66 10.83 14.14
CA SER A 63 -4.91 12.08 13.91
C SER A 63 -3.94 12.44 15.05
N TYR A 64 -4.13 11.88 16.23
CA TYR A 64 -3.18 12.04 17.36
C TYR A 64 -1.84 11.30 17.15
N LYS A 65 -1.76 10.39 16.16
CA LYS A 65 -0.52 9.69 15.78
C LYS A 65 0.16 10.36 14.60
N GLU A 66 -0.62 10.68 13.56
CA GLU A 66 -0.18 11.33 12.34
C GLU A 66 -1.38 11.93 11.61
N THR A 67 -1.14 12.93 10.75
CA THR A 67 -2.14 13.52 9.86
C THR A 67 -1.71 13.43 8.40
N ILE A 68 -2.66 13.43 7.48
CA ILE A 68 -2.37 13.51 6.04
C ILE A 68 -1.55 14.77 5.73
N TYR A 69 -1.87 15.90 6.40
CA TYR A 69 -1.12 17.16 6.24
C TYR A 69 0.35 17.02 6.65
N SER A 70 0.63 16.58 7.88
CA SER A 70 2.00 16.51 8.39
C SER A 70 2.81 15.37 7.74
N GLY A 71 2.20 14.19 7.59
CA GLY A 71 2.86 13.03 6.97
C GLY A 71 3.20 13.26 5.50
N SER A 72 2.29 13.82 4.70
CA SER A 72 2.57 14.12 3.29
C SER A 72 3.65 15.19 3.11
N ARG A 73 3.74 16.17 4.02
CA ARG A 73 4.83 17.15 4.03
C ARG A 73 6.17 16.53 4.44
N ALA A 74 6.17 15.62 5.42
CA ALA A 74 7.38 14.88 5.79
C ALA A 74 7.89 14.05 4.60
N CYS A 75 7.00 13.39 3.88
CA CYS A 75 7.33 12.67 2.66
C CYS A 75 7.91 13.61 1.57
N ALA A 76 7.28 14.77 1.34
CA ALA A 76 7.80 15.78 0.41
C ALA A 76 9.22 16.23 0.78
N HIS A 77 9.50 16.47 2.06
CA HIS A 77 10.85 16.77 2.56
C HIS A 77 11.84 15.63 2.31
N GLY A 78 11.39 14.38 2.32
CA GLY A 78 12.18 13.19 2.00
C GLY A 78 12.41 12.99 0.49
N GLY A 79 11.84 13.84 -0.37
CA GLY A 79 11.96 13.71 -1.82
C GLY A 79 10.92 12.80 -2.47
N TYR A 80 9.87 12.41 -1.73
CA TYR A 80 8.77 11.64 -2.28
C TYR A 80 7.76 12.54 -2.99
N THR A 81 7.24 12.09 -4.12
CA THR A 81 6.21 12.76 -4.91
C THR A 81 4.87 12.03 -4.89
N ALA A 82 4.89 10.77 -4.47
CA ALA A 82 3.70 9.96 -4.26
C ALA A 82 3.90 8.98 -3.11
N VAL A 83 2.83 8.69 -2.38
CA VAL A 83 2.81 7.67 -1.31
C VAL A 83 1.51 6.89 -1.36
N CYS A 84 1.56 5.60 -0.94
CA CYS A 84 0.36 4.77 -0.83
C CYS A 84 0.02 4.60 0.66
N ALA A 85 -1.17 5.06 1.05
CA ALA A 85 -1.63 5.09 2.45
C ALA A 85 -2.34 3.80 2.83
N MET A 86 -1.87 3.14 3.91
CA MET A 86 -2.43 1.90 4.43
C MET A 86 -3.81 2.09 5.07
N PRO A 87 -4.71 1.06 4.97
CA PRO A 87 -6.13 1.19 5.31
C PRO A 87 -6.47 1.07 6.79
N ASN A 88 -5.49 0.90 7.67
CA ASN A 88 -5.71 0.74 9.11
C ASN A 88 -6.13 2.05 9.81
N LEU A 89 -7.33 2.50 9.46
CA LEU A 89 -7.97 3.77 9.83
C LEU A 89 -9.25 3.53 10.66
N SER A 90 -9.93 4.61 11.02
CA SER A 90 -11.25 4.56 11.68
C SER A 90 -12.12 5.72 11.18
N PRO A 91 -13.13 5.45 10.32
CA PRO A 91 -13.50 4.11 9.86
C PRO A 91 -12.45 3.48 8.93
N VAL A 92 -12.44 2.14 8.89
CA VAL A 92 -11.65 1.37 7.90
C VAL A 92 -12.24 1.63 6.51
N PRO A 93 -11.46 1.88 5.45
CA PRO A 93 -11.95 2.10 4.09
C PRO A 93 -12.39 0.77 3.42
N ASP A 94 -13.43 0.14 3.97
CA ASP A 94 -14.02 -1.14 3.57
C ASP A 94 -15.31 -0.97 2.74
N SER A 95 -15.78 0.26 2.58
CA SER A 95 -16.94 0.67 1.81
C SER A 95 -16.72 2.06 1.23
N LEU A 96 -17.46 2.42 0.17
CA LEU A 96 -17.28 3.72 -0.46
C LEU A 96 -17.57 4.90 0.49
N PRO A 97 -18.58 4.88 1.38
CA PRO A 97 -18.76 5.94 2.36
C PRO A 97 -17.54 6.16 3.27
N HIS A 98 -16.96 5.07 3.79
CA HIS A 98 -15.77 5.15 4.66
C HIS A 98 -14.54 5.66 3.89
N LEU A 99 -14.31 5.17 2.67
CA LEU A 99 -13.20 5.65 1.83
C LEU A 99 -13.35 7.13 1.48
N ARG A 100 -14.59 7.62 1.29
CA ARG A 100 -14.84 9.05 1.00
C ARG A 100 -14.31 9.97 2.09
N GLU A 101 -14.41 9.59 3.35
CA GLU A 101 -13.86 10.39 4.45
C GLU A 101 -12.33 10.58 4.31
N GLU A 102 -11.60 9.54 3.93
CA GLU A 102 -10.16 9.63 3.67
C GLU A 102 -9.85 10.47 2.42
N LEU A 103 -10.58 10.24 1.32
CA LEU A 103 -10.39 10.98 0.07
C LEU A 103 -10.62 12.47 0.24
N ASP A 104 -11.64 12.88 1.01
CA ASP A 104 -11.94 14.29 1.27
C ASP A 104 -10.79 14.96 2.07
N ILE A 105 -10.18 14.24 3.01
CA ILE A 105 -9.02 14.74 3.75
C ILE A 105 -7.79 14.82 2.82
N ILE A 106 -7.56 13.80 1.99
CA ILE A 106 -6.47 13.81 1.01
C ILE A 106 -6.60 15.02 0.07
N GLU A 107 -7.78 15.26 -0.49
CA GLU A 107 -8.03 16.39 -1.40
C GLU A 107 -7.74 17.74 -0.73
N ARG A 108 -8.11 17.88 0.53
CA ARG A 108 -7.97 19.13 1.28
C ARG A 108 -6.54 19.38 1.76
N ASP A 109 -5.84 18.35 2.27
CA ASP A 109 -4.67 18.51 3.14
C ASP A 109 -3.37 17.93 2.57
N ALA A 110 -3.42 17.07 1.54
CA ALA A 110 -2.21 16.41 1.04
C ALA A 110 -1.28 17.37 0.29
N ALA A 111 0.00 17.37 0.65
CA ALA A 111 1.04 18.17 0.00
C ALA A 111 1.63 17.49 -1.25
N ILE A 112 1.52 16.16 -1.36
CA ILE A 112 1.95 15.34 -2.50
C ILE A 112 0.82 14.37 -2.85
N ARG A 113 1.00 13.59 -3.93
CA ARG A 113 0.01 12.58 -4.30
C ARG A 113 -0.08 11.49 -3.22
N VAL A 114 -1.26 11.32 -2.66
CA VAL A 114 -1.60 10.23 -1.72
C VAL A 114 -2.59 9.30 -2.41
N LEU A 115 -2.26 8.02 -2.46
CA LEU A 115 -3.04 6.96 -3.09
C LEU A 115 -3.51 6.00 -1.99
N PRO A 116 -4.80 5.95 -1.63
CA PRO A 116 -5.27 5.08 -0.57
C PRO A 116 -5.31 3.61 -0.99
N TYR A 117 -5.14 2.71 -0.04
CA TYR A 117 -5.54 1.31 -0.14
C TYR A 117 -6.98 1.14 0.32
N GLY A 118 -7.74 0.23 -0.32
CA GLY A 118 -8.97 -0.29 0.25
C GLY A 118 -8.68 -1.47 1.18
N ALA A 119 -9.52 -1.69 2.18
CA ALA A 119 -9.42 -2.90 2.99
C ALA A 119 -9.79 -4.15 2.17
N ILE A 120 -9.14 -5.29 2.45
CA ILE A 120 -9.53 -6.59 1.89
C ILE A 120 -10.84 -7.04 2.54
N THR A 121 -10.92 -6.95 3.87
CA THR A 121 -12.08 -7.43 4.63
C THR A 121 -12.76 -6.30 5.39
N ARG A 122 -14.06 -6.49 5.69
CA ARG A 122 -14.84 -5.53 6.47
C ARG A 122 -14.22 -5.33 7.85
N GLY A 123 -13.93 -4.06 8.16
CA GLY A 123 -13.26 -3.66 9.40
C GLY A 123 -11.88 -4.28 9.61
N GLU A 124 -11.23 -4.80 8.54
CA GLU A 124 -9.98 -5.59 8.63
C GLU A 124 -10.13 -6.77 9.61
N ALA A 125 -11.32 -7.37 9.68
CA ALA A 125 -11.64 -8.41 10.65
C ALA A 125 -11.37 -9.85 10.14
N GLY A 126 -11.03 -10.00 8.85
CA GLY A 126 -10.67 -11.30 8.25
C GLY A 126 -11.84 -12.24 7.98
N GLY A 127 -13.09 -11.80 8.17
CA GLY A 127 -14.28 -12.67 8.10
C GLY A 127 -15.10 -12.54 6.82
N GLU A 128 -15.22 -11.36 6.26
CA GLU A 128 -16.05 -11.04 5.09
C GLU A 128 -15.31 -10.03 4.21
N LEU A 129 -15.41 -10.15 2.89
CA LEU A 129 -14.79 -9.19 1.98
C LEU A 129 -15.44 -7.80 2.13
N SER A 130 -14.63 -6.78 1.92
CA SER A 130 -15.05 -5.40 1.75
C SER A 130 -15.83 -5.21 0.44
N ASP A 131 -16.36 -4.02 0.21
CA ASP A 131 -17.04 -3.66 -1.04
C ASP A 131 -16.02 -3.40 -2.17
N MET A 132 -15.14 -4.38 -2.45
CA MET A 132 -13.98 -4.26 -3.34
C MET A 132 -14.32 -3.68 -4.72
N ASP A 133 -15.50 -4.00 -5.26
CA ASP A 133 -15.97 -3.49 -6.55
C ASP A 133 -16.18 -1.99 -6.56
N GLU A 134 -16.84 -1.49 -5.53
CA GLU A 134 -17.13 -0.07 -5.39
C GLU A 134 -15.86 0.72 -5.06
N LEU A 135 -14.92 0.10 -4.34
CA LEU A 135 -13.66 0.71 -3.93
C LEU A 135 -12.63 0.75 -5.06
N ALA A 136 -12.60 -0.26 -5.93
CA ALA A 136 -11.55 -0.44 -6.93
C ALA A 136 -11.22 0.79 -7.79
N PRO A 137 -12.20 1.63 -8.24
CA PRO A 137 -11.88 2.83 -9.01
C PRO A 137 -11.07 3.88 -8.26
N TYR A 138 -11.10 3.87 -6.94
CA TYR A 138 -10.55 4.93 -6.09
C TYR A 138 -9.30 4.54 -5.32
N VAL A 139 -8.97 3.25 -5.27
CA VAL A 139 -7.84 2.72 -4.49
C VAL A 139 -6.74 2.19 -5.39
N VAL A 140 -5.49 2.22 -4.90
CA VAL A 140 -4.34 1.67 -5.65
C VAL A 140 -4.37 0.14 -5.65
N ALA A 141 -4.70 -0.48 -4.53
CA ALA A 141 -4.79 -1.92 -4.31
C ALA A 141 -5.57 -2.21 -3.02
N PHE A 142 -5.56 -3.46 -2.55
CA PHE A 142 -6.26 -3.86 -1.33
C PHE A 142 -5.30 -4.45 -0.30
N SER A 143 -5.50 -4.10 0.97
CA SER A 143 -4.67 -4.55 2.10
C SER A 143 -5.51 -4.66 3.39
N ASP A 144 -5.16 -5.59 4.26
CA ASP A 144 -5.56 -5.60 5.68
C ASP A 144 -4.30 -5.43 6.53
N ASP A 145 -3.56 -4.34 6.29
CA ASP A 145 -2.28 -4.10 6.94
C ASP A 145 -2.39 -4.00 8.46
N GLY A 146 -1.41 -4.62 9.14
CA GLY A 146 -1.35 -4.72 10.60
C GLY A 146 -2.17 -5.86 11.20
N ARG A 147 -2.97 -6.60 10.40
CA ARG A 147 -3.76 -7.76 10.86
C ARG A 147 -3.54 -9.00 10.02
N GLY A 148 -3.44 -8.84 8.70
CA GLY A 148 -3.36 -9.92 7.73
C GLY A 148 -4.66 -10.76 7.65
N VAL A 149 -4.88 -11.40 6.52
CA VAL A 149 -6.02 -12.30 6.32
C VAL A 149 -5.61 -13.72 6.70
N GLN A 150 -6.16 -14.25 7.80
CA GLN A 150 -5.76 -15.54 8.35
C GLN A 150 -6.41 -16.74 7.66
N ALA A 151 -7.66 -16.58 7.16
CA ALA A 151 -8.41 -17.66 6.55
C ALA A 151 -8.08 -17.83 5.07
N ASP A 152 -7.64 -19.03 4.67
CA ASP A 152 -7.27 -19.35 3.27
C ASP A 152 -8.41 -19.08 2.29
N GLY A 153 -9.65 -19.44 2.65
CA GLY A 153 -10.82 -19.23 1.81
C GLY A 153 -11.12 -17.77 1.53
N ILE A 154 -11.00 -16.91 2.55
CA ILE A 154 -11.21 -15.46 2.40
C ILE A 154 -10.08 -14.85 1.56
N MET A 155 -8.81 -15.19 1.80
CA MET A 155 -7.71 -14.69 1.00
C MET A 155 -7.82 -15.13 -0.46
N ARG A 156 -8.21 -16.39 -0.71
CA ARG A 156 -8.46 -16.90 -2.07
C ARG A 156 -9.54 -16.12 -2.79
N GLU A 157 -10.67 -15.88 -2.13
CA GLU A 157 -11.78 -15.10 -2.69
C GLU A 157 -11.36 -13.65 -2.96
N ALA A 158 -10.65 -13.03 -2.03
CA ALA A 158 -10.08 -11.69 -2.20
C ALA A 158 -9.14 -11.60 -3.40
N MET A 159 -8.24 -12.57 -3.57
CA MET A 159 -7.32 -12.63 -4.71
C MET A 159 -8.05 -12.78 -6.04
N LEU A 160 -9.05 -13.66 -6.12
CA LEU A 160 -9.89 -13.82 -7.32
C LEU A 160 -10.61 -12.51 -7.66
N ARG A 161 -11.14 -11.83 -6.63
CA ARG A 161 -11.83 -10.56 -6.83
C ARG A 161 -10.88 -9.46 -7.25
N ALA A 162 -9.76 -9.29 -6.57
CA ALA A 162 -8.74 -8.30 -6.92
C ALA A 162 -8.24 -8.49 -8.37
N ALA A 163 -7.94 -9.73 -8.76
CA ALA A 163 -7.52 -10.06 -10.12
C ALA A 163 -8.58 -9.67 -11.17
N SER A 164 -9.86 -9.94 -10.91
CA SER A 164 -10.96 -9.57 -11.83
C SER A 164 -11.13 -8.06 -11.97
N LEU A 165 -10.72 -7.28 -10.97
CA LEU A 165 -10.75 -5.82 -10.95
C LEU A 165 -9.46 -5.17 -11.47
N GLY A 166 -8.47 -5.97 -11.89
CA GLY A 166 -7.14 -5.49 -12.30
C GLY A 166 -6.34 -4.87 -11.16
N LYS A 167 -6.61 -5.30 -9.92
CA LYS A 167 -5.94 -4.86 -8.69
C LYS A 167 -5.07 -5.98 -8.13
N LEU A 168 -4.19 -5.62 -7.22
CA LEU A 168 -3.34 -6.57 -6.50
C LEU A 168 -3.70 -6.60 -5.00
N ILE A 169 -3.28 -7.65 -4.33
CA ILE A 169 -3.31 -7.77 -2.87
C ILE A 169 -1.93 -7.34 -2.34
N VAL A 170 -1.96 -6.48 -1.33
CA VAL A 170 -0.78 -5.98 -0.61
C VAL A 170 -0.86 -6.53 0.81
N ALA A 171 0.01 -7.48 1.14
CA ALA A 171 -0.20 -8.34 2.30
C ALA A 171 0.74 -8.05 3.45
N HIS A 172 0.16 -7.82 4.63
CA HIS A 172 0.82 -7.98 5.92
C HIS A 172 0.83 -9.48 6.26
N CYS A 173 2.01 -10.09 6.21
CA CYS A 173 2.14 -11.53 6.38
C CYS A 173 2.57 -11.86 7.81
N GLU A 174 1.61 -12.26 8.63
CA GLU A 174 1.82 -12.67 10.00
C GLU A 174 0.78 -13.73 10.41
N ASP A 175 1.23 -14.96 10.66
CA ASP A 175 0.38 -16.03 11.21
C ASP A 175 0.16 -15.76 12.70
N ASN A 176 -1.03 -15.26 13.03
CA ASN A 176 -1.39 -14.86 14.38
C ASN A 176 -1.36 -16.03 15.39
N SER A 177 -1.51 -17.28 14.95
CA SER A 177 -1.43 -18.46 15.81
C SER A 177 -0.02 -18.68 16.38
N LEU A 178 1.00 -18.13 15.73
CA LEU A 178 2.40 -18.28 16.11
C LEU A 178 2.96 -17.11 16.93
N LEU A 179 2.22 -16.02 17.12
CA LEU A 179 2.68 -14.84 17.87
C LEU A 179 2.92 -15.11 19.35
N ARG A 180 2.10 -15.95 19.97
CA ARG A 180 2.23 -16.35 21.39
C ARG A 180 2.41 -15.18 22.37
N GLY A 181 1.83 -14.01 22.03
CA GLY A 181 1.99 -12.77 22.80
C GLY A 181 3.40 -12.16 22.69
N GLY A 182 4.18 -12.55 21.71
CA GLY A 182 5.45 -11.93 21.36
C GLY A 182 5.25 -10.51 20.82
N TYR A 183 6.31 -9.71 20.87
CA TYR A 183 6.31 -8.31 20.44
C TYR A 183 7.62 -7.85 19.81
N ILE A 184 8.61 -8.73 19.74
CA ILE A 184 9.86 -8.53 19.02
C ILE A 184 10.27 -9.86 18.35
N HIS A 185 11.25 -9.84 17.45
CA HIS A 185 11.80 -11.05 16.89
C HIS A 185 12.41 -11.98 17.96
N ASP A 186 12.16 -13.31 17.85
CA ASP A 186 12.78 -14.33 18.71
C ASP A 186 14.25 -14.56 18.33
N GLY A 187 15.06 -13.58 18.64
CA GLY A 187 16.50 -13.58 18.38
C GLY A 187 17.33 -13.60 19.66
N GLU A 188 18.63 -13.42 19.51
CA GLU A 188 19.58 -13.38 20.61
C GLU A 188 19.23 -12.27 21.63
N TYR A 189 18.85 -11.09 21.14
CA TYR A 189 18.47 -9.96 21.98
C TYR A 189 17.26 -10.30 22.86
N ALA A 190 16.21 -10.87 22.28
CA ALA A 190 15.01 -11.24 23.02
C ALA A 190 15.33 -12.24 24.14
N ARG A 191 16.11 -13.27 23.83
CA ARG A 191 16.54 -14.29 24.81
C ARG A 191 17.42 -13.70 25.90
N ALA A 192 18.42 -12.87 25.56
CA ALA A 192 19.33 -12.26 26.51
C ALA A 192 18.65 -11.31 27.50
N HIS A 193 17.54 -10.68 27.10
CA HIS A 193 16.83 -9.68 27.90
C HIS A 193 15.46 -10.16 28.42
N GLY A 194 15.11 -11.44 28.24
CA GLY A 194 13.85 -12.01 28.74
C GLY A 194 12.61 -11.47 28.05
N HIS A 195 12.72 -11.01 26.80
CA HIS A 195 11.57 -10.58 26.01
C HIS A 195 10.84 -11.76 25.35
N ARG A 196 9.54 -11.57 25.12
CA ARG A 196 8.74 -12.56 24.37
C ARG A 196 8.97 -12.36 22.88
N GLY A 197 9.57 -13.36 22.25
CA GLY A 197 9.89 -13.35 20.84
C GLY A 197 8.75 -13.83 19.95
N ILE A 198 8.73 -13.35 18.71
CA ILE A 198 7.92 -13.85 17.61
C ILE A 198 8.84 -14.67 16.71
N CYS A 199 8.49 -15.93 16.43
CA CYS A 199 9.30 -16.79 15.58
C CYS A 199 9.21 -16.37 14.10
N SER A 200 10.25 -16.64 13.34
CA SER A 200 10.31 -16.32 11.89
C SER A 200 9.21 -17.02 11.09
N GLU A 201 8.76 -18.19 11.55
CA GLU A 201 7.66 -18.94 10.93
C GLU A 201 6.38 -18.14 10.84
N SER A 202 6.12 -17.20 11.75
CA SER A 202 4.92 -16.37 11.72
C SER A 202 4.83 -15.57 10.41
N GLU A 203 5.96 -15.11 9.87
CA GLU A 203 6.03 -14.36 8.62
C GLU A 203 6.00 -15.30 7.39
N TRP A 204 6.97 -16.20 7.27
CA TRP A 204 7.16 -16.93 6.04
C TRP A 204 6.10 -18.01 5.76
N ARG A 205 5.43 -18.58 6.78
CA ARG A 205 4.35 -19.55 6.56
C ARG A 205 3.13 -18.92 5.89
N GLN A 206 2.78 -17.70 6.27
CA GLN A 206 1.71 -16.99 5.58
C GLN A 206 2.10 -16.62 4.16
N ILE A 207 3.35 -16.21 3.93
CA ILE A 207 3.87 -15.95 2.58
C ILE A 207 3.79 -17.21 1.71
N GLU A 208 4.24 -18.37 2.22
CA GLU A 208 4.18 -19.66 1.51
C GLU A 208 2.76 -20.01 1.10
N ARG A 209 1.80 -19.88 2.04
CA ARG A 209 0.37 -20.07 1.77
C ARG A 209 -0.13 -19.15 0.67
N ASP A 210 0.16 -17.85 0.78
CA ASP A 210 -0.32 -16.85 -0.16
C ASP A 210 0.28 -17.02 -1.54
N LEU A 211 1.55 -17.38 -1.66
CA LEU A 211 2.17 -17.71 -2.94
C LEU A 211 1.53 -18.93 -3.60
N GLY A 212 1.07 -19.90 -2.82
CA GLY A 212 0.24 -21.00 -3.31
C GLY A 212 -1.06 -20.49 -3.94
N LEU A 213 -1.76 -19.58 -3.25
CA LEU A 213 -2.99 -18.95 -3.74
C LEU A 213 -2.74 -18.04 -4.96
N VAL A 214 -1.61 -17.34 -5.02
CA VAL A 214 -1.20 -16.55 -6.20
C VAL A 214 -1.07 -17.43 -7.45
N ARG A 215 -0.41 -18.60 -7.31
CA ARG A 215 -0.29 -19.56 -8.44
C ARG A 215 -1.65 -20.08 -8.90
N GLU A 216 -2.60 -20.24 -7.97
CA GLU A 216 -3.96 -20.70 -8.28
C GLU A 216 -4.82 -19.60 -8.93
N THR A 217 -4.76 -18.38 -8.42
CA THR A 217 -5.67 -17.29 -8.80
C THR A 217 -5.14 -16.38 -9.90
N GLY A 218 -3.82 -16.34 -10.10
CA GLY A 218 -3.15 -15.39 -11.00
C GLY A 218 -3.20 -13.93 -10.51
N CYS A 219 -3.55 -13.67 -9.24
CA CYS A 219 -3.62 -12.34 -8.68
C CYS A 219 -2.24 -11.70 -8.57
N GLY A 220 -2.12 -10.41 -8.89
CA GLY A 220 -0.95 -9.62 -8.52
C GLY A 220 -0.82 -9.55 -7.00
N TYR A 221 0.40 -9.74 -6.48
CA TYR A 221 0.64 -9.84 -5.04
C TYR A 221 1.90 -9.09 -4.63
N HIS A 222 1.80 -8.28 -3.58
CA HIS A 222 2.92 -7.56 -2.98
C HIS A 222 3.08 -7.99 -1.52
N VAL A 223 4.26 -8.50 -1.18
CA VAL A 223 4.61 -8.88 0.20
C VAL A 223 5.23 -7.67 0.89
N CYS A 224 4.58 -7.16 1.95
CA CYS A 224 5.08 -6.03 2.71
C CYS A 224 6.21 -6.43 3.67
N HIS A 225 7.08 -5.46 3.99
CA HIS A 225 8.00 -5.41 5.14
C HIS A 225 8.54 -6.78 5.62
N ILE A 226 9.05 -7.59 4.70
CA ILE A 226 9.66 -8.90 5.02
C ILE A 226 10.94 -8.71 5.84
N SER A 227 11.19 -9.66 6.75
CA SER A 227 12.34 -9.62 7.68
C SER A 227 13.13 -10.91 7.74
N THR A 228 12.62 -12.02 7.17
CA THR A 228 13.25 -13.35 7.28
C THR A 228 13.93 -13.79 6.00
N ALA A 229 15.01 -14.55 6.13
CA ALA A 229 15.73 -15.13 4.98
C ALA A 229 14.84 -16.10 4.19
N GLU A 230 13.97 -16.85 4.89
CA GLU A 230 13.04 -17.79 4.27
C GLU A 230 11.99 -17.07 3.40
N SER A 231 11.47 -15.95 3.85
CA SER A 231 10.58 -15.09 3.05
C SER A 231 11.23 -14.66 1.74
N VAL A 232 12.51 -14.22 1.81
CA VAL A 232 13.29 -13.85 0.61
C VAL A 232 13.44 -15.03 -0.34
N ARG A 233 13.70 -16.25 0.19
CA ARG A 233 13.83 -17.46 -0.62
C ARG A 233 12.50 -17.77 -1.34
N LEU A 234 11.40 -17.81 -0.60
CA LEU A 234 10.07 -18.11 -1.13
C LEU A 234 9.63 -17.14 -2.24
N ILE A 235 9.93 -15.84 -2.07
CA ILE A 235 9.56 -14.82 -3.06
C ILE A 235 10.40 -14.92 -4.34
N ARG A 236 11.62 -15.41 -4.26
CA ARG A 236 12.52 -15.59 -5.42
C ARG A 236 12.20 -16.81 -6.28
N GLU A 237 11.59 -17.84 -5.72
CA GLU A 237 11.15 -19.07 -6.40
C GLU A 237 9.81 -18.89 -7.12
#